data_4dcaaf636a71cb824cff25e6134dbae2
#
_entry.id   4dcaaf636a71cb824cff25e6134dbae2
#
_cell.length_a   1.000
_cell.length_b   1.000
_cell.length_c   1.000
_cell.angle_alpha   90.00
_cell.angle_beta   90.00
_cell.angle_gamma   90.00
#
_symmetry.space_group_name_H-M   'P 1'
#
loop_
_entity.id
_entity.type
_entity.pdbx_description
1 polymer ?
#
loop_
_entity_poly.entity_id
_entity_poly.type
_entity_poly.pdbx_seq_one_letter_code
_entity_poly.pdbx_strand_id
1 'polypeptide(L)'
;MKTIGLLTIELLVSAVFLGAPVAQAQTYPIRPIKVIVDGPAGGINDIWTRRYTQRLSEAFQQPVVVENRPGASGSIAAEAVSKAPADGYTLMYGGMNPMVAFPGAGGSVRYDPVKDFNGGALGTMGYPMFVARAATGIKSIADLLQFAKAKPDDITCGTSGQSGVQHFACMMIGKALGIQVRPVHYKGGAAALLDAASGQITISVGYTAETEQMVTSGKLIALAAMAPHRLPRFPGAPTFAEAGYPGLEVPSFAGFFFPAGTPPAIIERFNAEAIKTMARPDMGEFVKQSGGFYAPMKAAEFGDFVAKELAKWKRMSQETGIRAEQ
;
A
#
# COMPACT_ATOMS: atom_id res chain seq x y z
N MET A 1 8.23 -74.97 37.32
CA MET A 1 8.45 -74.56 35.93
C MET A 1 7.25 -73.69 35.42
N LYS A 2 6.80 -72.66 36.16
CA LYS A 2 5.66 -71.78 35.71
C LYS A 2 5.89 -70.29 35.94
N THR A 3 7.12 -69.85 36.29
CA THR A 3 7.39 -68.44 36.67
C THR A 3 8.35 -67.70 35.72
N ILE A 4 8.81 -68.33 34.62
CA ILE A 4 9.77 -67.72 33.67
C ILE A 4 9.03 -67.13 32.44
N GLY A 5 7.75 -67.45 32.26
CA GLY A 5 6.98 -67.00 31.04
C GLY A 5 6.35 -65.61 31.14
N LEU A 6 6.25 -64.97 32.33
CA LEU A 6 5.60 -63.66 32.44
C LEU A 6 6.57 -62.46 32.36
N LEU A 7 7.85 -62.62 32.64
CA LEU A 7 8.84 -61.52 32.58
C LEU A 7 9.29 -61.18 31.14
N THR A 8 9.12 -62.08 30.17
CA THR A 8 9.53 -61.86 28.79
C THR A 8 8.47 -61.13 27.96
N ILE A 9 7.22 -61.08 28.38
CA ILE A 9 6.15 -60.37 27.66
C ILE A 9 6.12 -58.87 28.03
N GLU A 10 6.47 -58.49 29.26
CA GLU A 10 6.55 -57.08 29.67
C GLU A 10 7.71 -56.31 29.03
N LEU A 11 8.81 -56.98 28.69
CA LEU A 11 9.95 -56.32 28.02
C LEU A 11 9.72 -56.08 26.55
N LEU A 12 8.81 -56.83 25.87
CA LEU A 12 8.48 -56.62 24.47
C LEU A 12 7.47 -55.52 24.23
N VAL A 13 6.65 -55.13 25.23
CA VAL A 13 5.65 -54.04 25.10
C VAL A 13 6.30 -52.69 25.30
N SER A 14 7.41 -52.59 26.08
CA SER A 14 8.12 -51.31 26.32
C SER A 14 9.00 -50.85 25.15
N ALA A 15 9.31 -51.74 24.17
CA ALA A 15 10.20 -51.40 23.04
C ALA A 15 9.46 -50.81 21.81
N VAL A 16 8.14 -50.81 21.78
CA VAL A 16 7.35 -50.36 20.63
C VAL A 16 7.01 -48.88 20.69
N PHE A 17 7.25 -48.18 21.83
CA PHE A 17 6.92 -46.74 21.99
C PHE A 17 8.07 -45.78 21.63
N LEU A 18 9.25 -46.25 21.19
CA LEU A 18 10.44 -45.41 20.96
C LEU A 18 10.68 -45.00 19.50
N GLY A 19 9.71 -45.16 18.62
CA GLY A 19 9.89 -44.90 17.19
C GLY A 19 8.80 -44.07 16.51
N ALA A 20 8.08 -43.23 17.23
CA ALA A 20 7.25 -42.25 16.52
C ALA A 20 8.21 -41.29 15.80
N PRO A 21 8.20 -41.23 14.43
CA PRO A 21 8.96 -40.20 13.76
C PRO A 21 8.47 -38.85 14.27
N VAL A 22 9.36 -38.08 14.87
CA VAL A 22 9.12 -36.65 15.10
C VAL A 22 8.84 -36.14 13.70
N ALA A 23 7.56 -35.91 13.39
CA ALA A 23 7.16 -35.22 12.17
C ALA A 23 7.89 -33.89 12.21
N GLN A 24 9.01 -33.79 11.50
CA GLN A 24 9.65 -32.51 11.27
C GLN A 24 8.57 -31.67 10.58
N ALA A 25 8.01 -30.71 11.32
CA ALA A 25 7.10 -29.75 10.77
C ALA A 25 7.79 -29.15 9.53
N GLN A 26 7.30 -29.51 8.33
CA GLN A 26 7.87 -29.05 7.08
C GLN A 26 7.90 -27.53 7.14
N THR A 27 9.11 -26.97 7.07
CA THR A 27 9.30 -25.53 7.21
C THR A 27 8.65 -24.82 6.02
N TYR A 28 7.58 -24.05 6.29
CA TYR A 28 6.98 -23.16 5.28
C TYR A 28 8.03 -22.21 4.69
N PRO A 29 8.02 -21.96 3.37
CA PRO A 29 7.21 -22.58 2.31
C PRO A 29 7.88 -23.83 1.73
N ILE A 30 7.08 -24.84 1.32
CA ILE A 30 7.54 -26.07 0.65
C ILE A 30 7.09 -26.15 -0.82
N ARG A 31 6.36 -25.15 -1.29
CA ARG A 31 5.87 -25.04 -2.68
C ARG A 31 5.77 -23.56 -3.06
N PRO A 32 5.56 -23.24 -4.35
CA PRO A 32 5.45 -21.86 -4.79
C PRO A 32 4.37 -21.04 -4.05
N ILE A 33 4.70 -19.81 -3.72
CA ILE A 33 3.78 -18.82 -3.14
C ILE A 33 3.23 -17.97 -4.30
N LYS A 34 1.92 -17.73 -4.32
CA LYS A 34 1.27 -16.81 -5.25
C LYS A 34 1.02 -15.47 -4.58
N VAL A 35 1.42 -14.39 -5.23
CA VAL A 35 1.13 -13.02 -4.81
C VAL A 35 0.22 -12.35 -5.85
N ILE A 36 -1.01 -12.04 -5.47
CA ILE A 36 -1.97 -11.32 -6.30
C ILE A 36 -1.76 -9.83 -6.08
N VAL A 37 -1.52 -9.08 -7.16
CA VAL A 37 -1.27 -7.63 -7.14
C VAL A 37 -2.52 -6.87 -7.54
N ASP A 38 -2.88 -5.85 -6.79
CA ASP A 38 -4.06 -5.00 -6.97
C ASP A 38 -3.98 -4.00 -8.13
N GLY A 39 -2.86 -3.99 -8.87
CA GLY A 39 -2.58 -3.08 -9.97
C GLY A 39 -2.23 -3.78 -11.29
N PRO A 40 -2.23 -3.02 -12.40
CA PRO A 40 -1.85 -3.55 -13.70
C PRO A 40 -0.35 -3.86 -13.77
N ALA A 41 0.02 -4.75 -14.70
CA ALA A 41 1.42 -5.04 -15.00
C ALA A 41 2.15 -3.74 -15.42
N GLY A 42 3.36 -3.53 -14.90
CA GLY A 42 4.15 -2.31 -15.10
C GLY A 42 3.70 -1.11 -14.24
N GLY A 43 2.62 -1.25 -13.47
CA GLY A 43 2.22 -0.24 -12.47
C GLY A 43 3.13 -0.25 -11.24
N ILE A 44 3.01 0.79 -10.41
CA ILE A 44 3.90 0.96 -9.25
C ILE A 44 3.88 -0.25 -8.30
N ASN A 45 2.70 -0.80 -7.98
CA ASN A 45 2.57 -1.97 -7.12
C ASN A 45 3.15 -3.23 -7.78
N ASP A 46 3.05 -3.39 -9.10
CA ASP A 46 3.66 -4.50 -9.82
C ASP A 46 5.19 -4.43 -9.78
N ILE A 47 5.76 -3.27 -10.06
CA ILE A 47 7.22 -3.05 -10.02
C ILE A 47 7.78 -3.36 -8.62
N TRP A 48 7.12 -2.85 -7.56
CA TRP A 48 7.49 -3.12 -6.17
C TRP A 48 7.38 -4.60 -5.83
N THR A 49 6.25 -5.22 -6.21
CA THR A 49 6.00 -6.64 -5.91
C THR A 49 7.04 -7.52 -6.57
N ARG A 50 7.33 -7.31 -7.88
CA ARG A 50 8.32 -8.14 -8.60
C ARG A 50 9.71 -7.99 -8.02
N ARG A 51 10.12 -6.78 -7.66
CA ARG A 51 11.41 -6.55 -7.01
C ARG A 51 11.49 -7.26 -5.66
N TYR A 52 10.41 -7.21 -4.88
CA TYR A 52 10.34 -7.82 -3.57
C TYR A 52 10.29 -9.35 -3.66
N THR A 53 9.39 -9.88 -4.49
CA THR A 53 9.18 -11.34 -4.63
C THR A 53 10.39 -12.04 -5.22
N GLN A 54 11.19 -11.38 -6.07
CA GLN A 54 12.46 -11.91 -6.54
C GLN A 54 13.39 -12.22 -5.35
N ARG A 55 13.52 -11.29 -4.41
CA ARG A 55 14.37 -11.46 -3.23
C ARG A 55 13.81 -12.47 -2.22
N LEU A 56 12.48 -12.48 -2.06
CA LEU A 56 11.81 -13.50 -1.26
C LEU A 56 11.96 -14.89 -1.85
N SER A 57 11.93 -15.03 -3.17
CA SER A 57 12.17 -16.32 -3.83
C SER A 57 13.58 -16.86 -3.55
N GLU A 58 14.58 -15.99 -3.58
CA GLU A 58 15.96 -16.34 -3.20
C GLU A 58 16.03 -16.79 -1.72
N ALA A 59 15.39 -16.04 -0.83
CA ALA A 59 15.44 -16.29 0.61
C ALA A 59 14.68 -17.56 1.03
N PHE A 60 13.53 -17.81 0.43
CA PHE A 60 12.73 -19.02 0.70
C PHE A 60 13.18 -20.25 -0.08
N GLN A 61 14.03 -20.10 -1.09
CA GLN A 61 14.37 -21.14 -2.05
C GLN A 61 13.11 -21.81 -2.68
N GLN A 62 12.06 -21.01 -2.80
CA GLN A 62 10.80 -21.37 -3.41
C GLN A 62 10.33 -20.24 -4.33
N PRO A 63 9.73 -20.53 -5.48
CA PRO A 63 9.18 -19.50 -6.34
C PRO A 63 8.13 -18.65 -5.63
N VAL A 64 8.22 -17.33 -5.73
CA VAL A 64 7.16 -16.40 -5.35
C VAL A 64 6.64 -15.74 -6.63
N VAL A 65 5.45 -16.18 -7.08
CA VAL A 65 4.90 -15.86 -8.40
C VAL A 65 3.91 -14.73 -8.31
N VAL A 66 4.05 -13.75 -9.20
CA VAL A 66 3.18 -12.56 -9.26
C VAL A 66 2.07 -12.75 -10.28
N GLU A 67 0.82 -12.49 -9.87
CA GLU A 67 -0.39 -12.47 -10.70
C GLU A 67 -1.07 -11.11 -10.58
N ASN A 68 -1.23 -10.36 -11.67
CA ASN A 68 -1.90 -9.07 -11.66
C ASN A 68 -3.41 -9.23 -11.81
N ARG A 69 -4.19 -8.64 -10.88
CA ARG A 69 -5.66 -8.55 -10.92
C ARG A 69 -6.12 -7.11 -10.68
N PRO A 70 -5.97 -6.22 -11.67
CA PRO A 70 -6.39 -4.84 -11.55
C PRO A 70 -7.92 -4.71 -11.60
N GLY A 71 -8.41 -3.54 -11.14
CA GLY A 71 -9.81 -3.13 -11.29
C GLY A 71 -10.50 -2.82 -9.96
N ALA A 72 -11.56 -2.03 -10.03
CA ALA A 72 -12.38 -1.58 -8.90
C ALA A 72 -11.53 -1.07 -7.71
N SER A 73 -10.59 -0.16 -7.98
CA SER A 73 -9.64 0.38 -6.97
C SER A 73 -8.85 -0.70 -6.21
N GLY A 74 -8.57 -1.86 -6.88
CA GLY A 74 -7.86 -2.98 -6.28
C GLY A 74 -8.76 -4.01 -5.56
N SER A 75 -10.06 -3.75 -5.47
CA SER A 75 -11.01 -4.63 -4.75
C SER A 75 -11.13 -6.01 -5.38
N ILE A 76 -10.91 -6.16 -6.70
CA ILE A 76 -10.93 -7.47 -7.37
C ILE A 76 -9.83 -8.38 -6.83
N ALA A 77 -8.62 -7.85 -6.64
CA ALA A 77 -7.51 -8.60 -6.04
C ALA A 77 -7.79 -8.95 -4.57
N ALA A 78 -8.29 -7.98 -3.80
CA ALA A 78 -8.61 -8.19 -2.40
C ALA A 78 -9.71 -9.25 -2.21
N GLU A 79 -10.80 -9.18 -2.97
CA GLU A 79 -11.86 -10.19 -2.94
C GLU A 79 -11.35 -11.59 -3.29
N ALA A 80 -10.48 -11.70 -4.28
CA ALA A 80 -9.90 -12.98 -4.66
C ALA A 80 -9.05 -13.61 -3.55
N VAL A 81 -8.30 -12.77 -2.79
CA VAL A 81 -7.45 -13.25 -1.70
C VAL A 81 -8.27 -13.52 -0.43
N SER A 82 -9.29 -12.70 -0.10
CA SER A 82 -10.14 -12.95 1.06
C SER A 82 -10.84 -14.31 1.03
N LYS A 83 -11.06 -14.85 -0.19
CA LYS A 83 -11.69 -16.18 -0.42
C LYS A 83 -10.68 -17.31 -0.67
N ALA A 84 -9.39 -17.01 -0.66
CA ALA A 84 -8.36 -18.01 -0.87
C ALA A 84 -8.16 -18.90 0.37
N PRO A 85 -7.63 -20.13 0.22
CA PRO A 85 -7.24 -20.96 1.36
C PRO A 85 -6.28 -20.24 2.28
N ALA A 86 -6.53 -20.32 3.59
CA ALA A 86 -5.72 -19.70 4.63
C ALA A 86 -4.47 -20.55 4.97
N ASP A 87 -3.77 -21.03 3.96
CA ASP A 87 -2.62 -21.93 4.09
C ASP A 87 -1.26 -21.25 3.87
N GLY A 88 -1.28 -19.93 3.67
CA GLY A 88 -0.08 -19.12 3.47
C GLY A 88 0.47 -19.08 2.05
N TYR A 89 -0.17 -19.75 1.08
CA TYR A 89 0.36 -19.85 -0.30
C TYR A 89 -0.32 -18.94 -1.31
N THR A 90 -1.35 -18.21 -0.90
CA THR A 90 -1.95 -17.14 -1.70
C THR A 90 -2.06 -15.88 -0.87
N LEU A 91 -1.35 -14.84 -1.29
CA LEU A 91 -1.29 -13.54 -0.62
C LEU A 91 -1.72 -12.44 -1.58
N MET A 92 -2.13 -11.29 -1.05
CA MET A 92 -2.22 -10.06 -1.80
C MET A 92 -0.97 -9.20 -1.55
N TYR A 93 -0.44 -8.55 -2.59
CA TYR A 93 0.31 -7.32 -2.45
C TYR A 93 -0.57 -6.18 -2.93
N GLY A 94 -0.95 -5.34 -2.03
CA GLY A 94 -1.86 -4.23 -2.27
C GLY A 94 -1.73 -3.20 -1.16
N GLY A 95 -2.51 -2.15 -1.26
CA GLY A 95 -2.28 -1.05 -0.35
C GLY A 95 -3.49 -0.25 0.02
N MET A 96 -3.24 1.03 0.11
CA MET A 96 -4.17 2.03 0.63
C MET A 96 -5.53 2.00 -0.05
N ASN A 97 -5.60 1.80 -1.37
CA ASN A 97 -6.87 1.86 -2.09
C ASN A 97 -7.83 0.73 -1.70
N PRO A 98 -7.50 -0.57 -1.88
CA PRO A 98 -8.43 -1.65 -1.54
C PRO A 98 -8.63 -1.83 -0.03
N MET A 99 -7.63 -1.54 0.79
CA MET A 99 -7.70 -1.83 2.22
C MET A 99 -8.27 -0.68 3.05
N VAL A 100 -8.18 0.56 2.56
CA VAL A 100 -8.51 1.74 3.37
C VAL A 100 -9.35 2.75 2.61
N ALA A 101 -8.85 3.33 1.51
CA ALA A 101 -9.47 4.50 0.90
C ALA A 101 -10.85 4.20 0.32
N PHE A 102 -10.95 3.17 -0.54
CA PHE A 102 -12.22 2.82 -1.17
C PHE A 102 -13.26 2.31 -0.17
N PRO A 103 -12.98 1.31 0.72
CA PRO A 103 -13.96 0.91 1.74
C PRO A 103 -14.19 1.99 2.81
N GLY A 104 -13.20 2.81 3.14
CA GLY A 104 -13.33 3.94 4.04
C GLY A 104 -14.28 5.03 3.53
N ALA A 105 -14.32 5.22 2.20
CA ALA A 105 -15.24 6.12 1.53
C ALA A 105 -16.66 5.54 1.34
N GLY A 106 -16.95 4.35 1.86
CA GLY A 106 -18.23 3.66 1.68
C GLY A 106 -18.35 2.94 0.33
N GLY A 107 -17.23 2.67 -0.33
CA GLY A 107 -17.19 1.86 -1.55
C GLY A 107 -17.73 0.46 -1.31
N SER A 108 -18.51 -0.06 -2.25
CA SER A 108 -19.07 -1.41 -2.15
C SER A 108 -17.98 -2.46 -2.40
N VAL A 109 -17.61 -3.16 -1.35
CA VAL A 109 -16.64 -4.27 -1.40
C VAL A 109 -17.28 -5.55 -0.83
N ARG A 110 -16.84 -6.72 -1.32
CA ARG A 110 -17.32 -8.03 -0.87
C ARG A 110 -16.36 -8.71 0.10
N TYR A 111 -15.66 -7.89 0.89
CA TYR A 111 -14.73 -8.30 1.93
C TYR A 111 -14.68 -7.23 3.03
N ASP A 112 -14.26 -7.63 4.21
CA ASP A 112 -13.95 -6.70 5.31
C ASP A 112 -12.41 -6.57 5.42
N PRO A 113 -11.82 -5.38 5.21
CA PRO A 113 -10.36 -5.21 5.24
C PRO A 113 -9.69 -5.61 6.55
N VAL A 114 -10.44 -5.65 7.65
CA VAL A 114 -9.89 -5.98 8.98
C VAL A 114 -10.18 -7.42 9.37
N LYS A 115 -11.38 -7.94 9.03
CA LYS A 115 -11.80 -9.28 9.46
C LYS A 115 -11.34 -10.40 8.53
N ASP A 116 -11.25 -10.11 7.22
CA ASP A 116 -10.96 -11.12 6.21
C ASP A 116 -9.47 -11.20 5.85
N PHE A 117 -8.63 -10.37 6.51
CA PHE A 117 -7.19 -10.33 6.25
C PHE A 117 -6.37 -10.26 7.54
N ASN A 118 -5.19 -10.85 7.46
CA ASN A 118 -4.09 -10.60 8.40
C ASN A 118 -3.00 -9.79 7.69
N GLY A 119 -2.45 -8.78 8.35
CA GLY A 119 -1.24 -8.11 7.89
C GLY A 119 -0.09 -9.10 7.83
N GLY A 120 0.60 -9.16 6.70
CA GLY A 120 1.77 -10.02 6.51
C GLY A 120 3.07 -9.24 6.71
N ALA A 121 3.30 -8.27 5.85
CA ALA A 121 4.48 -7.40 5.93
C ALA A 121 4.23 -6.08 5.22
N LEU A 122 4.64 -4.97 5.82
CA LEU A 122 4.71 -3.69 5.14
C LEU A 122 5.76 -3.78 4.03
N GLY A 123 5.42 -3.34 2.83
CA GLY A 123 6.33 -3.29 1.69
C GLY A 123 6.94 -1.91 1.51
N THR A 124 6.11 -0.89 1.41
CA THR A 124 6.55 0.50 1.25
C THR A 124 5.53 1.46 1.84
N MET A 125 6.02 2.64 2.21
CA MET A 125 5.21 3.80 2.54
C MET A 125 5.67 5.00 1.69
N GLY A 126 4.78 5.96 1.52
CA GLY A 126 5.09 7.19 0.84
C GLY A 126 4.06 8.27 1.13
N TYR A 127 4.39 9.48 0.77
CA TYR A 127 3.48 10.61 0.85
C TYR A 127 3.34 11.26 -0.52
N PRO A 128 2.13 11.70 -0.90
CA PRO A 128 1.96 12.40 -2.14
C PRO A 128 2.49 13.84 -2.07
N MET A 129 2.90 14.32 -3.24
CA MET A 129 3.26 15.69 -3.51
C MET A 129 2.13 16.37 -4.25
N PHE A 130 1.74 17.54 -3.79
CA PHE A 130 0.80 18.44 -4.46
C PHE A 130 1.56 19.29 -5.48
N VAL A 131 1.13 19.27 -6.72
CA VAL A 131 1.80 19.94 -7.83
C VAL A 131 0.86 20.80 -8.64
N ALA A 132 1.38 21.88 -9.22
CA ALA A 132 0.68 22.71 -10.18
C ALA A 132 1.39 22.72 -11.54
N ARG A 133 0.63 23.02 -12.59
CA ARG A 133 1.17 23.30 -13.92
C ARG A 133 2.06 24.56 -13.88
N ALA A 134 3.29 24.46 -14.35
CA ALA A 134 4.23 25.59 -14.30
C ALA A 134 3.74 26.82 -15.10
N ALA A 135 3.11 26.62 -16.25
CA ALA A 135 2.60 27.69 -17.12
C ALA A 135 1.45 28.50 -16.50
N THR A 136 0.85 28.08 -15.37
CA THR A 136 -0.16 28.89 -14.64
C THR A 136 0.44 30.05 -13.88
N GLY A 137 1.75 30.02 -13.62
CA GLY A 137 2.44 30.95 -12.72
C GLY A 137 2.29 30.64 -11.24
N ILE A 138 1.56 29.57 -10.88
CA ILE A 138 1.36 29.11 -9.49
C ILE A 138 2.66 28.48 -9.00
N LYS A 139 3.34 29.09 -8.03
CA LYS A 139 4.61 28.63 -7.45
C LYS A 139 4.52 28.30 -5.97
N SER A 140 3.38 28.64 -5.34
CA SER A 140 3.13 28.45 -3.91
C SER A 140 1.65 28.23 -3.64
N ILE A 141 1.30 27.83 -2.42
CA ILE A 141 -0.11 27.79 -1.97
C ILE A 141 -0.74 29.18 -2.00
N ALA A 142 0.01 30.23 -1.68
CA ALA A 142 -0.47 31.61 -1.76
C ALA A 142 -0.84 32.01 -3.20
N ASP A 143 -0.03 31.65 -4.19
CA ASP A 143 -0.34 31.92 -5.60
C ASP A 143 -1.56 31.14 -6.05
N LEU A 144 -1.73 29.88 -5.60
CA LEU A 144 -2.92 29.08 -5.89
C LEU A 144 -4.18 29.77 -5.35
N LEU A 145 -4.13 30.30 -4.15
CA LEU A 145 -5.26 31.05 -3.57
C LEU A 145 -5.59 32.33 -4.35
N GLN A 146 -4.59 33.05 -4.84
CA GLN A 146 -4.80 34.22 -5.71
C GLN A 146 -5.41 33.80 -7.05
N PHE A 147 -4.89 32.72 -7.64
CA PHE A 147 -5.43 32.16 -8.89
C PHE A 147 -6.90 31.75 -8.72
N ALA A 148 -7.22 31.04 -7.63
CA ALA A 148 -8.59 30.59 -7.34
C ALA A 148 -9.56 31.77 -7.13
N LYS A 149 -9.12 32.88 -6.54
CA LYS A 149 -9.93 34.09 -6.42
C LYS A 149 -10.24 34.72 -7.78
N ALA A 150 -9.25 34.72 -8.69
CA ALA A 150 -9.42 35.30 -10.03
C ALA A 150 -10.21 34.37 -10.98
N LYS A 151 -10.10 33.06 -10.78
CA LYS A 151 -10.67 32.02 -11.66
C LYS A 151 -11.18 30.84 -10.83
N PRO A 152 -12.30 31.00 -10.10
CA PRO A 152 -12.78 30.00 -9.15
C PRO A 152 -13.15 28.67 -9.81
N ASP A 153 -13.64 28.69 -11.06
CA ASP A 153 -14.08 27.49 -11.78
C ASP A 153 -12.96 26.74 -12.50
N ASP A 154 -11.74 27.32 -12.56
CA ASP A 154 -10.62 26.78 -13.31
C ASP A 154 -9.72 25.83 -12.48
N ILE A 155 -10.03 25.61 -11.21
CA ILE A 155 -9.24 24.72 -10.36
C ILE A 155 -9.65 23.26 -10.57
N THR A 156 -9.00 22.64 -11.55
CA THR A 156 -9.15 21.19 -11.82
C THR A 156 -8.01 20.41 -11.17
N CYS A 157 -8.33 19.29 -10.51
CA CYS A 157 -7.35 18.42 -9.87
C CYS A 157 -7.36 17.00 -10.46
N GLY A 158 -6.24 16.60 -11.05
CA GLY A 158 -6.08 15.27 -11.61
C GLY A 158 -5.89 14.21 -10.54
N THR A 159 -6.59 13.07 -10.68
CA THR A 159 -6.56 11.95 -9.74
C THR A 159 -6.34 10.62 -10.46
N SER A 160 -5.82 9.61 -9.78
CA SER A 160 -5.61 8.25 -10.33
C SER A 160 -6.89 7.41 -10.44
N GLY A 161 -8.05 8.02 -10.24
CA GLY A 161 -9.35 7.37 -10.25
C GLY A 161 -10.25 7.92 -9.16
N GLN A 162 -11.52 7.55 -9.28
CA GLN A 162 -12.54 7.96 -8.34
C GLN A 162 -12.37 7.24 -7.00
N SER A 163 -12.60 7.96 -5.89
CA SER A 163 -12.54 7.43 -4.52
C SER A 163 -11.20 6.85 -4.08
N GLY A 164 -10.12 7.08 -4.83
CA GLY A 164 -8.76 6.76 -4.44
C GLY A 164 -8.12 7.85 -3.59
N VAL A 165 -6.92 7.57 -3.06
CA VAL A 165 -6.14 8.48 -2.21
C VAL A 165 -6.00 9.88 -2.82
N GLN A 166 -5.69 9.97 -4.11
CA GLN A 166 -5.50 11.24 -4.79
C GLN A 166 -6.80 12.04 -4.91
N HIS A 167 -7.96 11.38 -5.09
CA HIS A 167 -9.25 12.06 -5.08
C HIS A 167 -9.52 12.69 -3.70
N PHE A 168 -9.37 11.92 -2.63
CA PHE A 168 -9.50 12.46 -1.28
C PHE A 168 -8.52 13.60 -1.02
N ALA A 169 -7.27 13.45 -1.43
CA ALA A 169 -6.26 14.49 -1.29
C ALA A 169 -6.68 15.80 -1.98
N CYS A 170 -7.16 15.75 -3.22
CA CYS A 170 -7.69 16.92 -3.95
C CYS A 170 -8.82 17.61 -3.18
N MET A 171 -9.78 16.84 -2.68
CA MET A 171 -10.94 17.40 -1.97
C MET A 171 -10.55 17.94 -0.59
N MET A 172 -9.65 17.26 0.13
CA MET A 172 -9.11 17.75 1.41
C MET A 172 -8.39 19.09 1.24
N ILE A 173 -7.57 19.21 0.19
CA ILE A 173 -6.87 20.45 -0.17
C ILE A 173 -7.90 21.55 -0.43
N GLY A 174 -8.90 21.30 -1.26
CA GLY A 174 -9.97 22.25 -1.57
C GLY A 174 -10.66 22.75 -0.31
N LYS A 175 -11.06 21.84 0.59
CA LYS A 175 -11.70 22.17 1.87
C LYS A 175 -10.78 22.99 2.79
N ALA A 176 -9.52 22.56 2.95
CA ALA A 176 -8.57 23.24 3.83
C ALA A 176 -8.19 24.64 3.33
N LEU A 177 -8.10 24.82 2.02
CA LEU A 177 -7.78 26.10 1.39
C LEU A 177 -9.01 27.00 1.18
N GLY A 178 -10.23 26.50 1.41
CA GLY A 178 -11.47 27.23 1.14
C GLY A 178 -11.68 27.53 -0.34
N ILE A 179 -11.23 26.67 -1.24
CA ILE A 179 -11.37 26.80 -2.71
C ILE A 179 -12.21 25.66 -3.29
N GLN A 180 -12.93 25.95 -4.35
CA GLN A 180 -13.64 24.92 -5.09
C GLN A 180 -12.65 24.17 -6.01
N VAL A 181 -12.57 22.85 -5.83
CA VAL A 181 -11.72 21.97 -6.64
C VAL A 181 -12.60 20.99 -7.39
N ARG A 182 -12.42 20.92 -8.69
CA ARG A 182 -13.12 19.97 -9.57
C ARG A 182 -12.19 18.78 -9.86
N PRO A 183 -12.46 17.59 -9.35
CA PRO A 183 -11.65 16.41 -9.65
C PRO A 183 -11.83 15.95 -11.10
N VAL A 184 -10.74 15.50 -11.73
CA VAL A 184 -10.71 14.87 -13.05
C VAL A 184 -10.06 13.51 -12.89
N HIS A 185 -10.79 12.44 -13.21
CA HIS A 185 -10.37 11.07 -12.93
C HIS A 185 -9.69 10.43 -14.14
N TYR A 186 -8.52 9.84 -13.93
CA TYR A 186 -7.70 9.16 -14.91
C TYR A 186 -7.52 7.67 -14.55
N LYS A 187 -7.06 6.87 -15.51
CA LYS A 187 -6.70 5.47 -15.30
C LYS A 187 -5.26 5.36 -14.72
N GLY A 188 -4.99 6.09 -13.61
CA GLY A 188 -3.69 6.10 -12.92
C GLY A 188 -3.09 7.50 -12.77
N GLY A 189 -2.18 7.65 -11.79
CA GLY A 189 -1.58 8.94 -11.43
C GLY A 189 -0.69 9.53 -12.54
N ALA A 190 0.04 8.69 -13.25
CA ALA A 190 0.91 9.13 -14.35
C ALA A 190 0.13 9.85 -15.46
N ALA A 191 -1.06 9.38 -15.84
CA ALA A 191 -1.91 10.02 -16.84
C ALA A 191 -2.40 11.41 -16.36
N ALA A 192 -2.80 11.52 -15.08
CA ALA A 192 -3.19 12.78 -14.49
C ALA A 192 -2.05 13.81 -14.48
N LEU A 193 -0.82 13.36 -14.15
CA LEU A 193 0.36 14.22 -14.14
C LEU A 193 0.78 14.68 -15.54
N LEU A 194 0.66 13.81 -16.55
CA LEU A 194 0.89 14.18 -17.95
C LEU A 194 -0.07 15.26 -18.41
N ASP A 195 -1.37 15.15 -18.07
CA ASP A 195 -2.37 16.15 -18.43
C ASP A 195 -2.20 17.45 -17.62
N ALA A 196 -1.74 17.39 -16.38
CA ALA A 196 -1.30 18.57 -15.66
C ALA A 196 -0.11 19.26 -16.36
N ALA A 197 0.90 18.50 -16.77
CA ALA A 197 2.08 19.04 -17.45
C ALA A 197 1.74 19.61 -18.84
N SER A 198 0.80 19.01 -19.58
CA SER A 198 0.34 19.48 -20.90
C SER A 198 -0.66 20.63 -20.82
N GLY A 199 -1.28 20.85 -19.66
CA GLY A 199 -2.16 21.97 -19.40
C GLY A 199 -3.64 21.71 -19.52
N GLN A 200 -4.06 20.47 -19.54
CA GLN A 200 -5.47 20.08 -19.53
C GLN A 200 -6.09 20.26 -18.14
N ILE A 201 -5.30 20.20 -17.09
CA ILE A 201 -5.70 20.41 -15.70
C ILE A 201 -4.73 21.36 -14.98
N THR A 202 -5.20 21.99 -13.90
CA THR A 202 -4.48 23.05 -13.20
C THR A 202 -3.52 22.52 -12.17
N ILE A 203 -3.97 21.55 -11.36
CA ILE A 203 -3.23 20.94 -10.24
C ILE A 203 -3.37 19.42 -10.27
N SER A 204 -2.48 18.73 -9.59
CA SER A 204 -2.57 17.28 -9.41
C SER A 204 -1.91 16.86 -8.10
N VAL A 205 -2.14 15.61 -7.72
CA VAL A 205 -1.49 14.95 -6.60
C VAL A 205 -0.80 13.70 -7.13
N GLY A 206 0.49 13.55 -6.88
CA GLY A 206 1.26 12.40 -7.34
C GLY A 206 2.34 11.98 -6.36
N TYR A 207 2.80 10.75 -6.46
CA TYR A 207 3.92 10.28 -5.64
C TYR A 207 5.27 10.70 -6.24
N THR A 208 6.32 10.68 -5.43
CA THR A 208 7.66 11.17 -5.80
C THR A 208 8.14 10.56 -7.12
N ALA A 209 8.04 9.23 -7.27
CA ALA A 209 8.50 8.54 -8.49
C ALA A 209 7.79 9.02 -9.77
N GLU A 210 6.53 9.43 -9.65
CA GLU A 210 5.73 9.90 -10.78
C GLU A 210 5.95 11.39 -11.08
N THR A 211 6.25 12.20 -10.06
CA THR A 211 6.30 13.67 -10.15
C THR A 211 7.69 14.21 -10.41
N GLU A 212 8.75 13.53 -9.94
CA GLU A 212 10.12 14.04 -9.92
C GLU A 212 10.61 14.52 -11.30
N GLN A 213 10.45 13.70 -12.32
CA GLN A 213 10.92 14.05 -13.68
C GLN A 213 10.21 15.29 -14.24
N MET A 214 8.92 15.44 -13.98
CA MET A 214 8.14 16.58 -14.47
C MET A 214 8.43 17.86 -13.71
N VAL A 215 8.72 17.76 -12.42
CA VAL A 215 9.17 18.91 -11.60
C VAL A 215 10.59 19.32 -12.00
N THR A 216 11.51 18.36 -12.14
CA THR A 216 12.89 18.64 -12.54
C THR A 216 12.98 19.24 -13.93
N SER A 217 12.11 18.83 -14.86
CA SER A 217 12.03 19.40 -16.21
C SER A 217 11.29 20.76 -16.26
N GLY A 218 10.81 21.27 -15.12
CA GLY A 218 10.09 22.54 -15.03
C GLY A 218 8.68 22.54 -15.63
N LYS A 219 8.11 21.38 -15.96
CA LYS A 219 6.72 21.27 -16.46
C LYS A 219 5.69 21.41 -15.34
N LEU A 220 6.03 20.89 -14.16
CA LEU A 220 5.23 21.00 -12.94
C LEU A 220 6.04 21.73 -11.86
N ILE A 221 5.35 22.37 -10.95
CA ILE A 221 5.88 22.98 -9.72
C ILE A 221 5.41 22.17 -8.53
N ALA A 222 6.33 21.74 -7.67
CA ALA A 222 6.01 21.11 -6.39
C ALA A 222 5.55 22.21 -5.41
N LEU A 223 4.28 22.21 -5.00
CA LEU A 223 3.69 23.23 -4.16
C LEU A 223 3.81 22.90 -2.66
N ALA A 224 3.44 21.68 -2.27
CA ALA A 224 3.51 21.23 -0.89
C ALA A 224 3.49 19.70 -0.79
N ALA A 225 4.23 19.14 0.18
CA ALA A 225 4.16 17.72 0.53
C ALA A 225 2.99 17.46 1.49
N MET A 226 2.22 16.41 1.25
CA MET A 226 1.18 15.91 2.16
C MET A 226 1.79 14.97 3.22
N ALA A 227 2.86 15.41 3.86
CA ALA A 227 3.74 14.63 4.72
C ALA A 227 4.06 15.42 6.01
N PRO A 228 4.47 14.73 7.10
CA PRO A 228 4.88 15.38 8.34
C PRO A 228 6.25 16.10 8.22
N HIS A 229 7.00 15.83 7.14
CA HIS A 229 8.30 16.43 6.84
C HIS A 229 8.46 16.62 5.33
N ARG A 230 9.38 17.50 4.91
CA ARG A 230 9.69 17.71 3.49
C ARG A 230 10.20 16.42 2.86
N LEU A 231 9.77 16.18 1.63
CA LEU A 231 10.20 14.98 0.91
C LEU A 231 11.65 15.19 0.40
N PRO A 232 12.56 14.21 0.61
CA PRO A 232 13.98 14.37 0.27
C PRO A 232 14.24 14.73 -1.21
N ARG A 233 13.38 14.28 -2.12
CA ARG A 233 13.47 14.57 -3.55
C ARG A 233 12.97 15.97 -3.92
N PHE A 234 12.24 16.63 -3.01
CA PHE A 234 11.68 17.97 -3.18
C PHE A 234 12.02 18.86 -1.98
N PRO A 235 13.32 19.07 -1.66
CA PRO A 235 13.71 19.78 -0.44
C PRO A 235 13.27 21.26 -0.44
N GLY A 236 13.05 21.83 -1.62
CA GLY A 236 12.54 23.20 -1.78
C GLY A 236 11.03 23.34 -1.57
N ALA A 237 10.26 22.25 -1.66
CA ALA A 237 8.82 22.30 -1.44
C ALA A 237 8.51 22.16 0.06
N PRO A 238 7.68 23.04 0.66
CA PRO A 238 7.26 22.93 2.04
C PRO A 238 6.31 21.73 2.24
N THR A 239 6.04 21.37 3.49
CA THR A 239 4.86 20.59 3.84
C THR A 239 3.63 21.49 3.87
N PHE A 240 2.42 20.90 3.84
CA PHE A 240 1.19 21.69 4.06
C PHE A 240 1.18 22.34 5.46
N ALA A 241 1.72 21.66 6.48
CA ALA A 241 1.84 22.22 7.82
C ALA A 241 2.76 23.46 7.85
N GLU A 242 3.93 23.41 7.18
CA GLU A 242 4.83 24.58 7.02
C GLU A 242 4.19 25.70 6.22
N ALA A 243 3.28 25.38 5.30
CA ALA A 243 2.51 26.38 4.54
C ALA A 243 1.29 26.94 5.30
N GLY A 244 1.10 26.56 6.58
CA GLY A 244 0.01 27.05 7.44
C GLY A 244 -1.26 26.20 7.43
N TYR A 245 -1.22 25.00 6.85
CA TYR A 245 -2.37 24.09 6.71
C TYR A 245 -2.06 22.71 7.32
N PRO A 246 -1.98 22.59 8.66
CA PRO A 246 -1.74 21.32 9.32
C PRO A 246 -2.91 20.34 9.14
N GLY A 247 -2.64 19.03 9.29
CA GLY A 247 -3.66 17.98 9.22
C GLY A 247 -3.93 17.46 7.80
N LEU A 248 -3.12 17.87 6.82
CA LEU A 248 -3.18 17.37 5.43
C LEU A 248 -2.13 16.27 5.15
N GLU A 249 -1.71 15.54 6.18
CA GLU A 249 -0.85 14.37 5.99
C GLU A 249 -1.68 13.19 5.49
N VAL A 250 -1.31 12.66 4.33
CA VAL A 250 -1.97 11.53 3.68
C VAL A 250 -0.93 10.45 3.41
N PRO A 251 -0.64 9.59 4.40
CA PRO A 251 0.25 8.45 4.16
C PRO A 251 -0.38 7.49 3.15
N SER A 252 0.44 6.95 2.29
CA SER A 252 0.09 5.81 1.45
C SER A 252 1.02 4.65 1.78
N PHE A 253 0.51 3.44 1.67
CA PHE A 253 1.27 2.23 1.90
C PHE A 253 0.87 1.14 0.92
N ALA A 254 1.78 0.18 0.72
CA ALA A 254 1.50 -1.12 0.14
C ALA A 254 2.25 -2.20 0.92
N GLY A 255 1.69 -3.39 0.96
CA GLY A 255 2.26 -4.51 1.69
C GLY A 255 1.58 -5.83 1.39
N PHE A 256 2.05 -6.87 2.05
CA PHE A 256 1.51 -8.22 1.91
C PHE A 256 0.39 -8.48 2.91
N PHE A 257 -0.68 -9.10 2.43
CA PHE A 257 -1.84 -9.49 3.22
C PHE A 257 -2.15 -10.96 2.98
N PHE A 258 -2.41 -11.66 4.05
CA PHE A 258 -2.86 -13.05 4.06
C PHE A 258 -4.38 -13.11 4.25
N PRO A 259 -5.07 -14.17 3.75
CA PRO A 259 -6.44 -14.46 4.16
C PRO A 259 -6.53 -14.61 5.68
N ALA A 260 -7.65 -14.19 6.27
CA ALA A 260 -7.94 -14.46 7.67
C ALA A 260 -7.89 -15.97 7.96
N GLY A 261 -7.45 -16.34 9.18
CA GLY A 261 -7.29 -17.74 9.57
C GLY A 261 -5.96 -18.38 9.13
N THR A 262 -5.09 -17.66 8.41
CA THR A 262 -3.72 -18.14 8.13
C THR A 262 -2.98 -18.34 9.45
N PRO A 263 -2.33 -19.51 9.68
CA PRO A 263 -1.63 -19.80 10.92
C PRO A 263 -0.59 -18.71 11.27
N PRO A 264 -0.58 -18.20 12.52
CA PRO A 264 0.35 -17.13 12.94
C PRO A 264 1.81 -17.44 12.66
N ALA A 265 2.24 -18.69 12.86
CA ALA A 265 3.63 -19.11 12.60
C ALA A 265 4.05 -18.93 11.13
N ILE A 266 3.12 -19.11 10.17
CA ILE A 266 3.36 -18.86 8.74
C ILE A 266 3.53 -17.37 8.49
N ILE A 267 2.66 -16.54 9.05
CA ILE A 267 2.69 -15.08 8.91
C ILE A 267 3.97 -14.51 9.52
N GLU A 268 4.33 -14.93 10.73
CA GLU A 268 5.54 -14.48 11.42
C GLU A 268 6.81 -14.87 10.66
N ARG A 269 6.88 -16.10 10.13
CA ARG A 269 8.01 -16.53 9.31
C ARG A 269 8.13 -15.70 8.03
N PHE A 270 7.01 -15.46 7.35
CA PHE A 270 6.99 -14.61 6.16
C PHE A 270 7.42 -13.17 6.51
N ASN A 271 6.85 -12.59 7.55
CA ASN A 271 7.18 -11.24 8.03
C ASN A 271 8.67 -11.08 8.34
N ALA A 272 9.23 -12.03 9.09
CA ALA A 272 10.64 -12.00 9.44
C ALA A 272 11.55 -12.00 8.20
N GLU A 273 11.22 -12.82 7.20
CA GLU A 273 11.99 -12.88 5.96
C GLU A 273 11.77 -11.64 5.08
N ALA A 274 10.55 -11.09 5.07
CA ALA A 274 10.24 -9.84 4.39
C ALA A 274 11.02 -8.66 4.98
N ILE A 275 11.12 -8.55 6.31
CA ILE A 275 11.91 -7.52 6.98
C ILE A 275 13.39 -7.63 6.61
N LYS A 276 13.97 -8.85 6.66
CA LYS A 276 15.37 -9.08 6.24
C LYS A 276 15.59 -8.72 4.78
N THR A 277 14.64 -9.07 3.91
CA THR A 277 14.68 -8.73 2.49
C THR A 277 14.75 -7.22 2.28
N MET A 278 13.91 -6.45 2.97
CA MET A 278 13.91 -5.00 2.86
C MET A 278 15.15 -4.32 3.47
N ALA A 279 15.79 -4.97 4.43
CA ALA A 279 17.05 -4.48 5.03
C ALA A 279 18.27 -4.64 4.10
N ARG A 280 18.13 -5.32 2.96
CA ARG A 280 19.22 -5.49 1.97
C ARG A 280 19.60 -4.14 1.35
N PRO A 281 20.90 -3.88 1.08
CA PRO A 281 21.33 -2.61 0.47
C PRO A 281 20.67 -2.30 -0.87
N ASP A 282 20.46 -3.31 -1.73
CA ASP A 282 19.82 -3.13 -3.03
C ASP A 282 18.34 -2.79 -2.93
N MET A 283 17.65 -3.27 -1.89
CA MET A 283 16.27 -2.88 -1.60
C MET A 283 16.20 -1.48 -0.99
N GLY A 284 17.13 -1.13 -0.10
CA GLY A 284 17.22 0.23 0.45
C GLY A 284 17.44 1.28 -0.64
N GLU A 285 18.33 1.01 -1.59
CA GLU A 285 18.54 1.91 -2.75
C GLU A 285 17.29 2.00 -3.63
N PHE A 286 16.60 0.89 -3.87
CA PHE A 286 15.34 0.87 -4.62
C PHE A 286 14.24 1.70 -3.93
N VAL A 287 14.09 1.58 -2.60
CA VAL A 287 13.17 2.42 -1.80
C VAL A 287 13.49 3.89 -2.00
N LYS A 288 14.75 4.26 -1.85
CA LYS A 288 15.22 5.64 -2.01
C LYS A 288 14.96 6.19 -3.42
N GLN A 289 15.25 5.39 -4.45
CA GLN A 289 15.01 5.78 -5.85
C GLN A 289 13.54 5.96 -6.17
N SER A 290 12.66 5.14 -5.58
CA SER A 290 11.21 5.25 -5.75
C SER A 290 10.58 6.42 -4.97
N GLY A 291 11.37 7.12 -4.13
CA GLY A 291 10.89 8.22 -3.29
C GLY A 291 9.95 7.79 -2.17
N GLY A 292 9.88 6.48 -1.91
CA GLY A 292 9.22 5.92 -0.74
C GLY A 292 10.15 5.87 0.48
N PHE A 293 9.63 5.36 1.56
CA PHE A 293 10.41 4.98 2.72
C PHE A 293 9.91 3.64 3.26
N TYR A 294 10.76 2.99 4.02
CA TYR A 294 10.44 1.73 4.66
C TYR A 294 10.61 1.85 6.18
N ALA A 295 9.53 1.52 6.89
CA ALA A 295 9.54 1.40 8.35
C ALA A 295 9.17 -0.06 8.67
N PRO A 296 10.10 -0.90 9.16
CA PRO A 296 9.79 -2.28 9.48
C PRO A 296 8.69 -2.36 10.54
N MET A 297 7.70 -3.21 10.30
CA MET A 297 6.60 -3.49 11.22
C MET A 297 6.44 -5.00 11.40
N LYS A 298 6.15 -5.45 12.61
CA LYS A 298 5.66 -6.81 12.83
C LYS A 298 4.31 -6.99 12.16
N ALA A 299 3.96 -8.21 11.84
CA ALA A 299 2.71 -8.51 11.12
C ALA A 299 1.46 -7.97 11.85
N ALA A 300 1.36 -8.16 13.15
CA ALA A 300 0.28 -7.63 13.97
C ALA A 300 0.25 -6.08 13.98
N GLU A 301 1.41 -5.43 14.11
CA GLU A 301 1.53 -3.97 14.08
C GLU A 301 1.06 -3.41 12.73
N PHE A 302 1.37 -4.10 11.63
CA PHE A 302 0.90 -3.72 10.29
C PHE A 302 -0.62 -3.89 10.15
N GLY A 303 -1.19 -4.96 10.68
CA GLY A 303 -2.65 -5.14 10.73
C GLY A 303 -3.36 -4.04 11.53
N ASP A 304 -2.84 -3.71 12.72
CA ASP A 304 -3.36 -2.62 13.57
C ASP A 304 -3.24 -1.25 12.88
N PHE A 305 -2.14 -1.00 12.18
CA PHE A 305 -1.95 0.21 11.39
C PHE A 305 -3.04 0.36 10.32
N VAL A 306 -3.32 -0.71 9.55
CA VAL A 306 -4.36 -0.72 8.52
C VAL A 306 -5.75 -0.46 9.13
N ALA A 307 -6.07 -1.08 10.27
CA ALA A 307 -7.34 -0.88 10.96
C ALA A 307 -7.52 0.57 11.45
N LYS A 308 -6.46 1.18 12.00
CA LYS A 308 -6.45 2.58 12.43
C LYS A 308 -6.64 3.53 11.24
N GLU A 309 -5.94 3.30 10.15
CA GLU A 309 -6.09 4.12 8.94
C GLU A 309 -7.51 3.97 8.36
N LEU A 310 -8.08 2.77 8.28
CA LEU A 310 -9.46 2.57 7.82
C LEU A 310 -10.46 3.36 8.69
N ALA A 311 -10.31 3.31 10.02
CA ALA A 311 -11.16 4.07 10.93
C ALA A 311 -11.02 5.59 10.73
N LYS A 312 -9.79 6.08 10.52
CA LYS A 312 -9.50 7.48 10.20
C LYS A 312 -10.20 7.89 8.89
N TRP A 313 -10.07 7.10 7.84
CA TRP A 313 -10.66 7.40 6.54
C TRP A 313 -12.19 7.36 6.55
N LYS A 314 -12.82 6.44 7.32
CA LYS A 314 -14.27 6.43 7.54
C LYS A 314 -14.74 7.75 8.17
N ARG A 315 -14.04 8.25 9.20
CA ARG A 315 -14.36 9.54 9.82
C ARG A 315 -14.19 10.69 8.83
N MET A 316 -13.06 10.74 8.11
CA MET A 316 -12.79 11.76 7.10
C MET A 316 -13.87 11.79 6.01
N SER A 317 -14.30 10.63 5.53
CA SER A 317 -15.40 10.51 4.55
C SER A 317 -16.70 11.13 5.09
N GLN A 318 -17.04 10.85 6.34
CA GLN A 318 -18.24 11.42 6.99
C GLN A 318 -18.14 12.93 7.16
N GLU A 319 -16.99 13.44 7.61
CA GLU A 319 -16.75 14.87 7.86
C GLU A 319 -16.66 15.71 6.58
N THR A 320 -16.12 15.14 5.51
CA THR A 320 -15.94 15.83 4.23
C THR A 320 -17.09 15.63 3.26
N GLY A 321 -17.95 14.64 3.50
CA GLY A 321 -19.00 14.22 2.57
C GLY A 321 -18.49 13.47 1.32
N ILE A 322 -17.16 13.21 1.24
CA ILE A 322 -16.57 12.47 0.14
C ILE A 322 -16.99 10.99 0.25
N ARG A 323 -17.64 10.48 -0.78
CA ARG A 323 -18.07 9.08 -0.86
C ARG A 323 -17.53 8.42 -2.13
N ALA A 324 -17.27 7.12 -2.04
CA ALA A 324 -17.07 6.31 -3.22
C ALA A 324 -18.38 6.28 -4.01
N GLU A 325 -18.32 6.53 -5.32
CA GLU A 325 -19.46 6.24 -6.19
C GLU A 325 -19.61 4.71 -6.32
N GLN A 326 -20.85 4.26 -6.27
CA GLN A 326 -21.21 2.83 -6.33
C GLN A 326 -21.08 2.29 -7.74
#